data_530e26b4c15246f97cf15f2d57dc7560
#
_entry.id   530e26b4c15246f97cf15f2d57dc7560
#
_cell.length_a   1.000
_cell.length_b   1.000
_cell.length_c   1.000
_cell.angle_alpha   90.00
_cell.angle_beta   90.00
_cell.angle_gamma   90.00
#
_symmetry.space_group_name_H-M   'P 1'
#
loop_
_entity.id
_entity.type
_entity.pdbx_description
1 polymer ?
#
loop_
_entity_poly.entity_id
_entity_poly.type
_entity_poly.pdbx_seq_one_letter_code
_entity_poly.pdbx_strand_id
1 'polypeptide(L)'
;MSEKIINPISKNPHIKDINEYLDLYEKSIKDPESFFNNLAMDNLSWIKEFDSPHNNKFADAKWFEGGKINVSHNCIDRHLDKNSEKAALIWQGDNPSESKEFTFQQLHTEVCIFSNVLKSLNVKKGSRVCIYMPMIPEAAFAMLACTRIGAIHSVVFGGFSPESLKDRILDADCEAVSYTHLTLPT
;
A
#
# COMPACT_ATOMS: atom_id res chain seq x y z
N MET A 1 34.47 -13.42 -11.99
CA MET A 1 33.78 -13.71 -10.71
C MET A 1 32.57 -14.57 -11.05
N SER A 2 32.51 -15.80 -10.55
CA SER A 2 31.34 -16.66 -10.75
C SER A 2 30.15 -16.04 -9.98
N GLU A 3 29.11 -15.62 -10.67
CA GLU A 3 27.89 -15.21 -10.04
C GLU A 3 27.33 -16.35 -9.19
N LYS A 4 27.24 -16.12 -7.89
CA LYS A 4 26.70 -17.12 -6.96
C LYS A 4 25.17 -17.10 -7.11
N ILE A 5 24.62 -18.06 -7.84
CA ILE A 5 23.19 -18.26 -7.95
C ILE A 5 22.66 -18.67 -6.56
N ILE A 6 21.84 -17.83 -5.96
CA ILE A 6 21.17 -18.13 -4.70
C ILE A 6 19.80 -18.73 -5.04
N ASN A 7 19.63 -20.01 -4.74
CA ASN A 7 18.34 -20.66 -4.89
C ASN A 7 17.32 -20.15 -3.84
N PRO A 8 16.04 -20.05 -4.19
CA PRO A 8 15.00 -19.64 -3.24
C PRO A 8 14.95 -20.58 -2.04
N ILE A 9 14.85 -20.02 -0.84
CA ILE A 9 14.76 -20.78 0.42
C ILE A 9 13.34 -21.36 0.61
N SER A 10 12.33 -20.76 -0.02
CA SER A 10 10.94 -21.22 0.06
C SER A 10 10.72 -22.56 -0.65
N LYS A 11 9.91 -23.44 -0.06
CA LYS A 11 9.51 -24.71 -0.70
C LYS A 11 8.61 -24.49 -1.93
N ASN A 12 7.87 -23.40 -1.97
CA ASN A 12 7.00 -22.99 -3.08
C ASN A 12 7.26 -21.52 -3.44
N PRO A 13 8.39 -21.21 -4.07
CA PRO A 13 8.66 -19.83 -4.50
C PRO A 13 7.77 -19.45 -5.67
N HIS A 14 7.40 -18.18 -5.78
CA HIS A 14 6.66 -17.65 -6.94
C HIS A 14 7.49 -17.75 -8.24
N ILE A 15 8.80 -17.64 -8.14
CA ILE A 15 9.76 -17.84 -9.22
C ILE A 15 10.70 -18.95 -8.78
N LYS A 16 10.77 -20.04 -9.53
CA LYS A 16 11.47 -21.27 -9.13
C LYS A 16 12.99 -21.17 -9.32
N ASP A 17 13.38 -20.55 -10.41
CA ASP A 17 14.81 -20.46 -10.78
C ASP A 17 15.08 -19.25 -11.68
N ILE A 18 16.35 -19.07 -12.03
CA ILE A 18 16.81 -17.96 -12.88
C ILE A 18 16.24 -18.02 -14.29
N ASN A 19 15.98 -19.21 -14.84
CA ASN A 19 15.47 -19.35 -16.20
C ASN A 19 14.01 -18.89 -16.27
N GLU A 20 13.19 -19.24 -15.27
CA GLU A 20 11.82 -18.74 -15.15
C GLU A 20 11.80 -17.21 -15.01
N TYR A 21 12.71 -16.63 -14.22
CA TYR A 21 12.87 -15.18 -14.13
C TYR A 21 13.20 -14.54 -15.48
N LEU A 22 14.18 -15.09 -16.20
CA LEU A 22 14.59 -14.56 -17.49
C LEU A 22 13.49 -14.66 -18.54
N ASP A 23 12.72 -15.76 -18.55
CA ASP A 23 11.56 -15.93 -19.42
C ASP A 23 10.45 -14.90 -19.15
N LEU A 24 10.12 -14.67 -17.86
CA LEU A 24 9.17 -13.65 -17.46
C LEU A 24 9.65 -12.24 -17.82
N TYR A 25 10.94 -11.96 -17.59
CA TYR A 25 11.55 -10.68 -17.96
C TYR A 25 11.48 -10.45 -19.47
N GLU A 26 11.84 -11.45 -20.27
CA GLU A 26 11.78 -11.36 -21.73
C GLU A 26 10.33 -11.11 -22.22
N LYS A 27 9.35 -11.81 -21.67
CA LYS A 27 7.91 -11.58 -21.95
C LYS A 27 7.49 -10.16 -21.60
N SER A 28 7.92 -9.64 -20.46
CA SER A 28 7.58 -8.27 -20.03
C SER A 28 8.11 -7.18 -20.94
N ILE A 29 9.21 -7.45 -21.66
CA ILE A 29 9.84 -6.54 -22.62
C ILE A 29 9.24 -6.70 -24.02
N LYS A 30 9.01 -7.94 -24.46
CA LYS A 30 8.52 -8.21 -25.82
C LYS A 30 7.04 -7.84 -26.00
N ASP A 31 6.23 -8.12 -25.01
CA ASP A 31 4.80 -7.83 -25.03
C ASP A 31 4.33 -7.34 -23.63
N PRO A 32 4.70 -6.10 -23.28
CA PRO A 32 4.34 -5.54 -21.99
C PRO A 32 2.82 -5.41 -21.79
N GLU A 33 2.07 -5.19 -22.85
CA GLU A 33 0.61 -5.05 -22.78
C GLU A 33 -0.05 -6.33 -22.27
N SER A 34 0.17 -7.45 -22.94
CA SER A 34 -0.38 -8.75 -22.52
C SER A 34 0.20 -9.19 -21.17
N PHE A 35 1.49 -8.95 -20.93
CA PHE A 35 2.15 -9.34 -19.69
C PHE A 35 1.52 -8.65 -18.47
N PHE A 36 1.41 -7.33 -18.48
CA PHE A 36 0.83 -6.58 -17.35
C PHE A 36 -0.69 -6.71 -17.26
N ASN A 37 -1.38 -6.92 -18.41
CA ASN A 37 -2.80 -7.28 -18.40
C ASN A 37 -3.05 -8.56 -17.57
N ASN A 38 -2.35 -9.62 -17.90
CA ASN A 38 -2.51 -10.91 -17.22
C ASN A 38 -2.15 -10.81 -15.73
N LEU A 39 -1.02 -10.15 -15.40
CA LEU A 39 -0.64 -9.93 -14.01
C LEU A 39 -1.72 -9.17 -13.22
N ALA A 40 -2.32 -8.15 -13.81
CA ALA A 40 -3.34 -7.33 -13.16
C ALA A 40 -4.65 -8.11 -12.97
N MET A 41 -5.04 -8.93 -13.95
CA MET A 41 -6.24 -9.77 -13.85
C MET A 41 -6.07 -10.90 -12.85
N ASP A 42 -4.91 -11.54 -12.81
CA ASP A 42 -4.64 -12.68 -11.95
C ASP A 42 -4.41 -12.26 -10.47
N ASN A 43 -3.85 -11.08 -10.25
CA ASN A 43 -3.37 -10.68 -8.92
C ASN A 43 -4.21 -9.59 -8.24
N LEU A 44 -5.14 -8.94 -8.92
CA LEU A 44 -5.94 -7.86 -8.34
C LEU A 44 -7.43 -8.18 -8.40
N SER A 45 -8.16 -7.73 -7.37
CA SER A 45 -9.62 -7.78 -7.34
C SER A 45 -10.17 -6.45 -7.83
N TRP A 46 -10.80 -6.46 -8.98
CA TRP A 46 -11.37 -5.29 -9.63
C TRP A 46 -12.82 -5.05 -9.21
N ILE A 47 -13.20 -3.81 -8.91
CA ILE A 47 -14.60 -3.39 -8.77
C ILE A 47 -15.22 -3.21 -10.16
N LYS A 48 -14.45 -2.66 -11.09
CA LYS A 48 -14.72 -2.63 -12.53
C LYS A 48 -13.40 -2.93 -13.23
N GLU A 49 -13.41 -3.88 -14.13
CA GLU A 49 -12.25 -4.17 -14.99
C GLU A 49 -11.92 -2.97 -15.86
N PHE A 50 -10.67 -2.86 -16.26
CA PHE A 50 -10.17 -1.79 -17.12
C PHE A 50 -10.51 -2.08 -18.60
N ASP A 51 -10.57 -1.01 -19.39
CA ASP A 51 -10.86 -1.08 -20.82
C ASP A 51 -9.56 -1.31 -21.64
N SER A 52 -8.42 -0.81 -21.12
CA SER A 52 -7.08 -0.97 -21.72
C SER A 52 -6.00 -1.04 -20.64
N PRO A 53 -5.03 -1.98 -20.74
CA PRO A 53 -3.95 -2.09 -19.75
C PRO A 53 -2.96 -0.93 -19.84
N HIS A 54 -2.69 -0.37 -21.03
CA HIS A 54 -1.77 0.74 -21.24
C HIS A 54 -2.08 1.50 -22.54
N ASN A 55 -1.90 2.82 -22.55
CA ASN A 55 -2.16 3.66 -23.74
C ASN A 55 -0.96 3.79 -24.69
N ASN A 56 0.16 3.12 -24.41
CA ASN A 56 1.41 3.13 -25.20
C ASN A 56 2.03 4.53 -25.47
N LYS A 57 1.74 5.52 -24.58
CA LYS A 57 2.31 6.88 -24.66
C LYS A 57 3.35 7.08 -23.55
N PHE A 58 4.59 7.35 -23.91
CA PHE A 58 5.68 7.51 -22.93
C PHE A 58 5.48 8.73 -22.02
N ALA A 59 5.18 9.90 -22.59
CA ALA A 59 5.07 11.15 -21.82
C ALA A 59 3.71 11.35 -21.13
N ASP A 60 2.68 10.63 -21.56
CA ASP A 60 1.32 10.65 -20.97
C ASP A 60 0.85 9.21 -20.78
N ALA A 61 1.64 8.45 -20.05
CA ALA A 61 1.37 7.05 -19.78
C ALA A 61 0.13 6.90 -18.88
N LYS A 62 -0.85 6.15 -19.35
CA LYS A 62 -2.04 5.78 -18.61
C LYS A 62 -2.11 4.26 -18.51
N TRP A 63 -2.28 3.77 -17.29
CA TRP A 63 -2.40 2.36 -16.98
C TRP A 63 -3.81 2.03 -16.53
N PHE A 64 -4.33 0.91 -17.00
CA PHE A 64 -5.61 0.33 -16.57
C PHE A 64 -6.78 1.33 -16.67
N GLU A 65 -6.88 2.04 -17.81
CA GLU A 65 -7.92 3.05 -18.03
C GLU A 65 -9.32 2.44 -17.90
N GLY A 66 -10.22 3.19 -17.25
CA GLY A 66 -11.59 2.75 -16.98
C GLY A 66 -11.72 1.80 -15.78
N GLY A 67 -10.62 1.19 -15.33
CA GLY A 67 -10.59 0.29 -14.19
C GLY A 67 -10.92 0.98 -12.87
N LYS A 68 -11.53 0.23 -11.93
CA LYS A 68 -11.80 0.68 -10.57
C LYS A 68 -11.35 -0.37 -9.57
N ILE A 69 -10.58 0.05 -8.60
CA ILE A 69 -10.00 -0.80 -7.57
C ILE A 69 -10.08 -0.10 -6.23
N ASN A 70 -10.13 -0.86 -5.14
CA ASN A 70 -9.89 -0.36 -3.79
C ASN A 70 -8.63 -1.03 -3.24
N VAL A 71 -7.65 -0.22 -2.87
CA VAL A 71 -6.35 -0.70 -2.37
C VAL A 71 -6.52 -1.43 -1.05
N SER A 72 -7.30 -0.89 -0.10
CA SER A 72 -7.54 -1.53 1.19
C SER A 72 -8.19 -2.91 1.03
N HIS A 73 -9.18 -3.04 0.14
CA HIS A 73 -9.79 -4.32 -0.17
C HIS A 73 -8.75 -5.33 -0.70
N ASN A 74 -7.91 -4.90 -1.62
CA ASN A 74 -6.88 -5.77 -2.21
C ASN A 74 -5.78 -6.15 -1.21
N CYS A 75 -5.44 -5.27 -0.28
CA CYS A 75 -4.43 -5.55 0.74
C CYS A 75 -4.96 -6.39 1.91
N ILE A 76 -6.26 -6.30 2.23
CA ILE A 76 -6.81 -6.86 3.47
C ILE A 76 -7.99 -7.79 3.19
N ASP A 77 -9.12 -7.24 2.73
CA ASP A 77 -10.43 -7.92 2.75
C ASP A 77 -10.42 -9.24 1.95
N ARG A 78 -9.82 -9.22 0.75
CA ARG A 78 -9.72 -10.41 -0.10
C ARG A 78 -8.95 -11.58 0.52
N HIS A 79 -8.20 -11.33 1.58
CA HIS A 79 -7.39 -12.33 2.26
C HIS A 79 -8.08 -12.92 3.50
N LEU A 80 -9.17 -12.32 3.98
CA LEU A 80 -9.79 -12.71 5.25
C LEU A 80 -10.31 -14.15 5.23
N ASP A 81 -10.93 -14.60 4.17
CA ASP A 81 -11.50 -15.95 4.10
C ASP A 81 -10.46 -17.06 4.27
N LYS A 82 -9.24 -16.88 3.78
CA LYS A 82 -8.20 -17.92 3.76
C LYS A 82 -7.04 -17.66 4.70
N ASN A 83 -6.83 -16.42 5.11
CA ASN A 83 -5.62 -15.99 5.80
C ASN A 83 -5.91 -15.10 7.02
N SER A 84 -7.13 -15.09 7.56
CA SER A 84 -7.54 -14.19 8.66
C SER A 84 -6.54 -14.17 9.82
N GLU A 85 -6.03 -15.34 10.20
CA GLU A 85 -5.12 -15.54 11.34
C GLU A 85 -3.63 -15.45 10.97
N LYS A 86 -3.29 -15.26 9.68
CA LYS A 86 -1.90 -15.06 9.28
C LYS A 86 -1.45 -13.63 9.58
N ALA A 87 -0.15 -13.48 9.87
CA ALA A 87 0.48 -12.19 10.01
C ALA A 87 0.32 -11.38 8.70
N ALA A 88 -0.28 -10.20 8.83
CA ALA A 88 -0.44 -9.23 7.75
C ALA A 88 0.53 -8.06 7.89
N LEU A 89 0.89 -7.70 9.14
CA LEU A 89 1.81 -6.62 9.44
C LEU A 89 2.67 -7.04 10.62
N ILE A 90 3.99 -6.91 10.47
CA ILE A 90 4.97 -7.11 11.53
C ILE A 90 5.68 -5.78 11.74
N TRP A 91 5.63 -5.26 12.93
CA TRP A 91 6.33 -4.05 13.32
C TRP A 91 7.45 -4.38 14.29
N GLN A 92 8.61 -3.77 14.08
CA GLN A 92 9.77 -3.86 14.95
C GLN A 92 10.16 -2.45 15.39
N GLY A 93 10.21 -2.23 16.70
CA GLY A 93 10.70 -0.99 17.29
C GLY A 93 12.22 -0.89 17.25
N ASP A 94 12.75 0.25 17.68
CA ASP A 94 14.18 0.48 17.80
C ASP A 94 14.82 -0.45 18.84
N ASN A 95 14.10 -0.76 19.90
CA ASN A 95 14.50 -1.79 20.85
C ASN A 95 14.16 -3.17 20.26
N PRO A 96 15.16 -4.08 20.11
CA PRO A 96 14.92 -5.43 19.57
C PRO A 96 13.88 -6.27 20.30
N SER A 97 13.56 -5.95 21.55
CA SER A 97 12.51 -6.61 22.33
C SER A 97 11.10 -6.07 22.04
N GLU A 98 10.98 -4.96 21.34
CA GLU A 98 9.71 -4.34 20.97
C GLU A 98 9.27 -4.78 19.59
N SER A 99 8.40 -5.77 19.54
CA SER A 99 7.82 -6.25 18.29
C SER A 99 6.31 -6.41 18.46
N LYS A 100 5.55 -6.08 17.40
CA LYS A 100 4.10 -6.30 17.33
C LYS A 100 3.76 -6.99 16.01
N GLU A 101 2.88 -7.95 16.10
CA GLU A 101 2.33 -8.63 14.93
C GLU A 101 0.81 -8.42 14.89
N PHE A 102 0.28 -8.12 13.73
CA PHE A 102 -1.14 -7.99 13.47
C PHE A 102 -1.55 -9.00 12.40
N THR A 103 -2.54 -9.81 12.70
CA THR A 103 -3.15 -10.70 11.72
C THR A 103 -3.97 -9.90 10.69
N PHE A 104 -4.35 -10.52 9.57
CA PHE A 104 -5.26 -9.88 8.61
C PHE A 104 -6.58 -9.46 9.26
N GLN A 105 -7.12 -10.28 10.18
CA GLN A 105 -8.34 -9.95 10.91
C GLN A 105 -8.16 -8.75 11.83
N GLN A 106 -7.06 -8.67 12.56
CA GLN A 106 -6.76 -7.54 13.44
C GLN A 106 -6.52 -6.27 12.64
N LEU A 107 -5.72 -6.34 11.56
CA LEU A 107 -5.48 -5.22 10.67
C LEU A 107 -6.80 -4.70 10.05
N HIS A 108 -7.68 -5.61 9.62
CA HIS A 108 -9.00 -5.23 9.12
C HIS A 108 -9.80 -4.44 10.16
N THR A 109 -9.82 -4.92 11.41
CA THR A 109 -10.55 -4.29 12.51
C THR A 109 -10.03 -2.87 12.75
N GLU A 110 -8.72 -2.69 12.90
CA GLU A 110 -8.09 -1.39 13.13
C GLU A 110 -8.37 -0.41 11.98
N VAL A 111 -8.24 -0.88 10.74
CA VAL A 111 -8.51 -0.06 9.54
C VAL A 111 -9.99 0.34 9.46
N CYS A 112 -10.91 -0.54 9.83
CA CYS A 112 -12.34 -0.22 9.87
C CYS A 112 -12.66 0.82 10.96
N ILE A 113 -12.10 0.69 12.16
CA ILE A 113 -12.25 1.66 13.25
C ILE A 113 -11.74 3.01 12.79
N PHE A 114 -10.53 3.08 12.27
CA PHE A 114 -9.93 4.33 11.79
C PHE A 114 -10.73 4.96 10.65
N SER A 115 -11.25 4.15 9.72
CA SER A 115 -12.13 4.61 8.64
C SER A 115 -13.40 5.26 9.17
N ASN A 116 -14.00 4.71 10.23
CA ASN A 116 -15.19 5.28 10.86
C ASN A 116 -14.87 6.60 11.58
N VAL A 117 -13.71 6.71 12.22
CA VAL A 117 -13.23 7.97 12.80
C VAL A 117 -13.09 9.05 11.72
N LEU A 118 -12.44 8.73 10.60
CA LEU A 118 -12.31 9.68 9.48
C LEU A 118 -13.68 10.12 8.97
N LYS A 119 -14.63 9.21 8.80
CA LYS A 119 -16.00 9.54 8.37
C LYS A 119 -16.71 10.43 9.38
N SER A 120 -16.53 10.22 10.69
CA SER A 120 -17.13 11.08 11.73
C SER A 120 -16.58 12.51 11.71
N LEU A 121 -15.38 12.70 11.16
CA LEU A 121 -14.75 13.99 10.90
C LEU A 121 -15.12 14.57 9.51
N ASN A 122 -16.14 14.03 8.85
CA ASN A 122 -16.60 14.42 7.51
C ASN A 122 -15.59 14.16 6.37
N VAL A 123 -14.56 13.32 6.58
CA VAL A 123 -13.66 12.89 5.52
C VAL A 123 -14.43 11.95 4.58
N LYS A 124 -14.39 12.23 3.29
CA LYS A 124 -15.12 11.51 2.24
C LYS A 124 -14.19 11.19 1.06
N LYS A 125 -14.73 10.50 0.08
CA LYS A 125 -14.00 10.23 -1.17
C LYS A 125 -13.47 11.52 -1.80
N GLY A 126 -12.17 11.56 -2.06
CA GLY A 126 -11.47 12.71 -2.63
C GLY A 126 -10.96 13.72 -1.58
N SER A 127 -11.38 13.64 -0.31
CA SER A 127 -10.79 14.42 0.78
C SER A 127 -9.30 14.08 0.94
N ARG A 128 -8.49 15.07 1.30
CA ARG A 128 -7.05 14.91 1.48
C ARG A 128 -6.70 14.92 2.96
N VAL A 129 -6.00 13.87 3.39
CA VAL A 129 -5.61 13.63 4.79
C VAL A 129 -4.10 13.64 4.90
N CYS A 130 -3.53 14.52 5.69
CA CYS A 130 -2.12 14.48 6.05
C CYS A 130 -1.90 13.45 7.17
N ILE A 131 -0.94 12.55 6.99
CA ILE A 131 -0.53 11.58 8.01
C ILE A 131 0.88 11.95 8.47
N TYR A 132 0.99 12.55 9.66
CA TYR A 132 2.24 12.96 10.26
C TYR A 132 2.57 12.04 11.44
N MET A 133 3.22 10.93 11.13
CA MET A 133 3.52 9.87 12.09
C MET A 133 4.94 9.33 11.89
N PRO A 134 5.58 8.79 12.96
CA PRO A 134 6.77 7.96 12.83
C PRO A 134 6.41 6.61 12.20
N MET A 135 7.40 5.71 12.08
CA MET A 135 7.22 4.36 11.53
C MET A 135 6.57 3.42 12.56
N ILE A 136 5.28 3.64 12.82
CA ILE A 136 4.45 2.86 13.73
C ILE A 136 3.31 2.16 12.97
N PRO A 137 2.73 1.09 13.52
CA PRO A 137 1.63 0.36 12.86
C PRO A 137 0.45 1.25 12.49
N GLU A 138 0.14 2.22 13.33
CA GLU A 138 -0.96 3.16 13.17
C GLU A 138 -0.83 4.01 11.87
N ALA A 139 0.39 4.26 11.40
CA ALA A 139 0.62 4.92 10.11
C ALA A 139 0.10 4.07 8.95
N ALA A 140 0.31 2.75 9.00
CA ALA A 140 -0.23 1.82 8.02
C ALA A 140 -1.77 1.73 8.10
N PHE A 141 -2.33 1.71 9.32
CA PHE A 141 -3.78 1.73 9.52
C PHE A 141 -4.40 2.99 8.92
N ALA A 142 -3.81 4.15 9.16
CA ALA A 142 -4.27 5.43 8.63
C ALA A 142 -4.24 5.48 7.09
N MET A 143 -3.16 5.00 6.46
CA MET A 143 -3.05 4.91 4.99
C MET A 143 -4.13 4.01 4.40
N LEU A 144 -4.31 2.81 4.96
CA LEU A 144 -5.30 1.84 4.49
C LEU A 144 -6.73 2.30 4.77
N ALA A 145 -6.97 3.02 5.87
CA ALA A 145 -8.27 3.61 6.17
C ALA A 145 -8.65 4.72 5.18
N CYS A 146 -7.71 5.58 4.81
CA CYS A 146 -7.94 6.59 3.76
C CYS A 146 -8.32 5.92 2.44
N THR A 147 -7.54 4.94 1.99
CA THR A 147 -7.83 4.24 0.72
C THR A 147 -9.14 3.47 0.78
N ARG A 148 -9.53 2.93 1.95
CA ARG A 148 -10.80 2.22 2.15
C ARG A 148 -12.00 3.08 1.84
N ILE A 149 -12.00 4.34 2.28
CA ILE A 149 -13.09 5.29 2.04
C ILE A 149 -12.92 6.12 0.77
N GLY A 150 -11.82 5.90 0.02
CA GLY A 150 -11.50 6.65 -1.19
C GLY A 150 -10.95 8.05 -0.94
N ALA A 151 -10.47 8.34 0.27
CA ALA A 151 -9.72 9.55 0.58
C ALA A 151 -8.28 9.44 0.07
N ILE A 152 -7.67 10.59 -0.20
CA ILE A 152 -6.28 10.73 -0.61
C ILE A 152 -5.45 10.96 0.66
N HIS A 153 -4.32 10.28 0.81
CA HIS A 153 -3.42 10.55 1.93
C HIS A 153 -2.08 11.11 1.47
N SER A 154 -1.56 12.06 2.26
CA SER A 154 -0.22 12.63 2.13
C SER A 154 0.58 12.26 3.37
N VAL A 155 1.57 11.38 3.21
CA VAL A 155 2.39 10.92 4.34
C VAL A 155 3.56 11.85 4.53
N VAL A 156 3.71 12.36 5.75
CA VAL A 156 4.80 13.23 6.18
C VAL A 156 5.57 12.53 7.29
N PHE A 157 6.86 12.40 7.11
CA PHE A 157 7.73 11.79 8.11
C PHE A 157 7.73 12.59 9.43
N GLY A 158 7.56 11.89 10.56
CA GLY A 158 7.40 12.50 11.88
C GLY A 158 8.59 13.30 12.40
N GLY A 159 9.75 13.25 11.71
CA GLY A 159 10.93 14.04 12.04
C GLY A 159 11.03 15.39 11.29
N PHE A 160 10.05 15.73 10.43
CA PHE A 160 10.07 17.02 9.74
C PHE A 160 9.69 18.19 10.67
N SER A 161 10.24 19.37 10.34
CA SER A 161 9.93 20.60 11.10
C SER A 161 8.47 21.03 10.95
N PRO A 162 7.94 21.83 11.89
CA PRO A 162 6.58 22.38 11.78
C PRO A 162 6.34 23.17 10.49
N GLU A 163 7.35 23.92 10.00
CA GLU A 163 7.27 24.67 8.74
C GLU A 163 7.10 23.71 7.56
N SER A 164 7.91 22.65 7.51
CA SER A 164 7.82 21.64 6.44
C SER A 164 6.48 20.91 6.45
N LEU A 165 5.94 20.62 7.63
CA LEU A 165 4.60 20.04 7.77
C LEU A 165 3.53 21.01 7.28
N LYS A 166 3.60 22.28 7.67
CA LYS A 166 2.68 23.33 7.23
C LYS A 166 2.66 23.45 5.72
N ASP A 167 3.84 23.53 5.10
CA ASP A 167 3.94 23.68 3.63
C ASP A 167 3.29 22.50 2.91
N ARG A 168 3.47 21.28 3.38
CA ARG A 168 2.84 20.07 2.79
C ARG A 168 1.33 20.04 2.99
N ILE A 169 0.82 20.49 4.13
CA ILE A 169 -0.62 20.61 4.39
C ILE A 169 -1.25 21.62 3.43
N LEU A 170 -0.59 22.77 3.25
CA LEU A 170 -1.06 23.83 2.35
C LEU A 170 -0.96 23.42 0.87
N ASP A 171 0.15 22.83 0.45
CA ASP A 171 0.37 22.37 -0.92
C ASP A 171 -0.66 21.31 -1.34
N ALA A 172 -0.92 20.34 -0.47
CA ALA A 172 -1.91 19.30 -0.73
C ALA A 172 -3.34 19.72 -0.42
N ASP A 173 -3.56 20.93 0.14
CA ASP A 173 -4.88 21.41 0.60
C ASP A 173 -5.58 20.37 1.48
N CYS A 174 -4.89 19.91 2.53
CA CYS A 174 -5.37 18.84 3.40
C CYS A 174 -6.54 19.32 4.27
N GLU A 175 -7.61 18.52 4.32
CA GLU A 175 -8.83 18.77 5.10
C GLU A 175 -8.76 18.17 6.50
N ALA A 176 -7.85 17.21 6.74
CA ALA A 176 -7.63 16.57 8.03
C ALA A 176 -6.16 16.22 8.22
N VAL A 177 -5.74 16.18 9.47
CA VAL A 177 -4.38 15.76 9.87
C VAL A 177 -4.50 14.67 10.92
N SER A 178 -3.85 13.54 10.68
CA SER A 178 -3.67 12.48 11.67
C SER A 178 -2.21 12.49 12.16
N TYR A 179 -2.01 12.57 13.45
CA TYR A 179 -0.68 12.65 14.05
C TYR A 179 -0.61 11.94 15.40
N THR A 180 0.60 11.60 15.83
CA THR A 180 0.89 11.15 17.19
C THR A 180 1.70 12.22 17.91
N HIS A 181 1.49 12.38 19.22
CA HIS A 181 2.35 13.24 20.04
C HIS A 181 3.72 12.58 20.16
N LEU A 182 4.71 13.11 19.44
CA LEU A 182 6.09 12.88 19.76
C LEU A 182 6.42 13.77 20.98
N THR A 183 6.51 13.19 22.16
CA THR A 183 7.23 13.83 23.26
C THR A 183 8.70 13.77 22.87
N LEU A 184 9.21 14.88 22.31
CA LEU A 184 10.65 15.05 22.21
C LEU A 184 11.18 15.06 23.65
N PRO A 185 12.22 14.27 23.96
CA PRO A 185 12.91 14.43 25.24
C PRO A 185 13.43 15.87 25.32
N THR A 186 13.00 16.57 26.36
CA THR A 186 13.50 17.92 26.73
C THR A 186 14.95 17.83 27.12
#